data_cf589a598405dd48fd6c3fab7ee84dcc
#
_entry.id   cf589a598405dd48fd6c3fab7ee84dcc
#
_cell.length_a   1.000
_cell.length_b   1.000
_cell.length_c   1.000
_cell.angle_alpha   90.00
_cell.angle_beta   90.00
_cell.angle_gamma   90.00
#
_symmetry.space_group_name_H-M   'P 1'
#
loop_
_entity.id
_entity.type
_entity.pdbx_description
1 polymer ?
#
loop_
_entity_poly.entity_id
_entity_poly.type
_entity_poly.pdbx_seq_one_letter_code
_entity_poly.pdbx_strand_id
1 'polypeptide(L)'
;MSLKEMGAKVIFMGDNAQLPPVGEQVDSPVFDIKNQYTLLEKMRQAKTSPIIGVGTQVAENIESKRPKLLAITERLNKYDSVSNSQIQFISDENLALDSFVKDFKNAEENPDFIKAVTFNNEKHSSPQSVKNLNDKIRLKLFGDNAKNQFNVGEMVTAYDSWGTDPKNEDIGIHNSDDFIVKGIEKSFMGNVIRVVSKAKGERTFKMNYQTLILELLNSEELIQRVPVLAEESKLQFEKDLSELWKTDMQLAFAVKGALGNIQYGYAITSHKAQGSTYTNTYVFEDNILGPTNGGDIITKNKSLYVAVSRPT
;
A
#
# COMPACT_ATOMS: atom_id res chain seq x y z
N MET A 1 0.38 -30.79 -15.67
CA MET A 1 -1.08 -30.97 -15.85
C MET A 1 -1.69 -29.57 -15.92
N SER A 2 -2.33 -29.21 -17.03
CA SER A 2 -2.97 -27.88 -17.17
C SER A 2 -4.34 -27.87 -16.51
N LEU A 3 -4.86 -26.68 -16.12
CA LEU A 3 -6.21 -26.54 -15.56
C LEU A 3 -7.28 -27.13 -16.51
N LYS A 4 -7.05 -27.03 -17.82
CA LYS A 4 -7.91 -27.61 -18.84
C LYS A 4 -7.95 -29.16 -18.79
N GLU A 5 -6.81 -29.79 -18.55
CA GLU A 5 -6.71 -31.25 -18.39
C GLU A 5 -7.41 -31.76 -17.12
N MET A 6 -7.52 -30.87 -16.11
CA MET A 6 -8.25 -31.14 -14.86
C MET A 6 -9.76 -30.90 -14.98
N GLY A 7 -10.27 -30.50 -16.16
CA GLY A 7 -11.68 -30.16 -16.35
C GLY A 7 -12.17 -28.92 -15.63
N ALA A 8 -11.24 -28.09 -15.15
CA ALA A 8 -11.57 -26.86 -14.40
C ALA A 8 -12.20 -25.81 -15.33
N LYS A 9 -13.26 -25.15 -14.85
CA LYS A 9 -13.80 -23.94 -15.46
C LYS A 9 -13.04 -22.75 -14.86
N VAL A 10 -12.48 -21.92 -15.73
CA VAL A 10 -11.69 -20.74 -15.32
C VAL A 10 -12.41 -19.49 -15.76
N ILE A 11 -12.66 -18.58 -14.80
CA ILE A 11 -13.19 -17.24 -15.05
C ILE A 11 -12.09 -16.26 -14.67
N PHE A 12 -11.73 -15.40 -15.61
CA PHE A 12 -10.82 -14.28 -15.37
C PHE A 12 -11.63 -13.02 -15.10
N MET A 13 -11.23 -12.24 -14.12
CA MET A 13 -11.83 -10.94 -13.81
C MET A 13 -10.73 -9.89 -13.82
N GLY A 14 -11.02 -8.72 -14.37
CA GLY A 14 -10.07 -7.61 -14.44
C GLY A 14 -10.75 -6.31 -14.85
N ASP A 15 -9.98 -5.24 -14.83
CA ASP A 15 -10.40 -3.90 -15.21
C ASP A 15 -9.25 -3.24 -16.01
N ASN A 16 -9.47 -2.99 -17.30
CA ASN A 16 -8.48 -2.39 -18.21
C ASN A 16 -8.09 -0.97 -17.84
N ALA A 17 -8.91 -0.25 -17.09
CA ALA A 17 -8.59 1.08 -16.61
C ALA A 17 -7.65 1.07 -15.40
N GLN A 18 -7.45 -0.10 -14.74
CA GLN A 18 -6.51 -0.23 -13.64
C GLN A 18 -5.09 -0.50 -14.13
N LEU A 19 -4.12 -0.38 -13.22
CA LEU A 19 -2.71 -0.60 -13.50
C LEU A 19 -2.43 -2.09 -13.79
N PRO A 20 -1.55 -2.41 -14.74
CA PRO A 20 -1.03 -3.74 -14.93
C PRO A 20 -0.14 -4.15 -13.74
N PRO A 21 0.25 -5.44 -13.62
CA PRO A 21 1.23 -5.89 -12.63
C PRO A 21 2.52 -5.06 -12.68
N VAL A 22 3.15 -4.87 -11.52
CA VAL A 22 4.41 -4.10 -11.43
C VAL A 22 5.49 -4.72 -12.32
N GLY A 23 6.08 -3.90 -13.18
CA GLY A 23 7.11 -4.33 -14.14
C GLY A 23 6.58 -4.75 -15.51
N GLU A 24 5.27 -4.85 -15.70
CA GLU A 24 4.65 -5.09 -17.00
C GLU A 24 4.16 -3.78 -17.64
N GLN A 25 4.34 -3.67 -18.95
CA GLN A 25 3.94 -2.49 -19.73
C GLN A 25 2.70 -2.73 -20.60
N VAL A 26 2.23 -3.96 -20.64
CA VAL A 26 1.10 -4.37 -21.48
C VAL A 26 -0.03 -4.95 -20.62
N ASP A 27 -1.24 -4.74 -21.09
CA ASP A 27 -2.40 -5.33 -20.44
C ASP A 27 -2.38 -6.86 -20.55
N SER A 28 -3.00 -7.54 -19.62
CA SER A 28 -3.06 -9.00 -19.63
C SER A 28 -3.73 -9.53 -20.90
N PRO A 29 -3.20 -10.58 -21.56
CA PRO A 29 -3.82 -11.23 -22.73
C PRO A 29 -5.25 -11.73 -22.47
N VAL A 30 -5.65 -11.82 -21.21
CA VAL A 30 -7.01 -12.15 -20.79
C VAL A 30 -8.04 -11.17 -21.34
N PHE A 31 -7.66 -9.93 -21.57
CA PHE A 31 -8.55 -8.91 -22.14
C PHE A 31 -8.78 -9.08 -23.67
N ASP A 32 -8.04 -9.96 -24.33
CA ASP A 32 -8.21 -10.28 -25.76
C ASP A 32 -9.13 -11.49 -26.01
N ILE A 33 -9.67 -12.09 -24.95
CA ILE A 33 -10.57 -13.27 -25.06
C ILE A 33 -11.91 -12.85 -25.67
N LYS A 34 -12.41 -13.61 -26.64
CA LYS A 34 -13.66 -13.30 -27.37
C LYS A 34 -14.92 -13.33 -26.49
N ASN A 35 -14.96 -14.19 -25.47
CA ASN A 35 -16.11 -14.32 -24.58
C ASN A 35 -15.93 -13.43 -23.36
N GLN A 36 -16.32 -12.18 -23.46
CA GLN A 36 -16.24 -11.19 -22.40
C GLN A 36 -17.62 -10.69 -22.02
N TYR A 37 -17.77 -10.41 -20.73
CA TYR A 37 -18.93 -9.69 -20.17
C TYR A 37 -18.41 -8.51 -19.35
N THR A 38 -18.95 -7.33 -19.64
CA THR A 38 -18.58 -6.12 -18.90
C THR A 38 -19.63 -5.85 -17.83
N LEU A 39 -19.18 -5.75 -16.58
CA LEU A 39 -20.02 -5.29 -15.47
C LEU A 39 -20.03 -3.76 -15.48
N LEU A 40 -21.20 -3.17 -15.73
CA LEU A 40 -21.34 -1.71 -15.87
C LEU A 40 -21.70 -1.01 -14.56
N GLU A 41 -22.24 -1.73 -13.59
CA GLU A 41 -22.67 -1.16 -12.32
C GLU A 41 -21.46 -0.96 -11.38
N LYS A 42 -21.30 0.29 -10.91
CA LYS A 42 -20.26 0.64 -9.94
C LYS A 42 -20.82 0.44 -8.53
N MET A 43 -20.26 -0.53 -7.81
CA MET A 43 -20.79 -0.96 -6.51
C MET A 43 -20.12 -0.26 -5.32
N ARG A 44 -18.92 0.32 -5.50
CA ARG A 44 -18.15 0.92 -4.39
C ARG A 44 -18.72 2.24 -3.93
N GLN A 45 -19.17 3.08 -4.86
CA GLN A 45 -19.73 4.41 -4.57
C GLN A 45 -21.23 4.43 -4.85
N ALA A 46 -21.96 5.26 -4.11
CA ALA A 46 -23.36 5.53 -4.40
C ALA A 46 -23.52 6.20 -5.78
N LYS A 47 -24.61 5.93 -6.49
CA LYS A 47 -24.84 6.42 -7.88
C LYS A 47 -24.76 7.94 -8.03
N THR A 48 -25.07 8.68 -6.98
CA THR A 48 -25.03 10.16 -6.95
C THR A 48 -23.67 10.73 -6.57
N SER A 49 -22.72 9.88 -6.14
CA SER A 49 -21.40 10.33 -5.68
C SER A 49 -20.64 11.09 -6.78
N PRO A 50 -20.09 12.28 -6.48
CA PRO A 50 -19.25 13.01 -7.43
C PRO A 50 -17.96 12.26 -7.79
N ILE A 51 -17.52 11.31 -6.97
CA ILE A 51 -16.35 10.46 -7.19
C ILE A 51 -16.55 9.60 -8.44
N ILE A 52 -17.77 9.08 -8.67
CA ILE A 52 -18.08 8.29 -9.88
C ILE A 52 -17.83 9.11 -11.15
N GLY A 53 -18.24 10.38 -11.15
CA GLY A 53 -18.07 11.26 -12.31
C GLY A 53 -16.59 11.44 -12.67
N VAL A 54 -15.75 11.69 -11.68
CA VAL A 54 -14.29 11.83 -11.88
C VAL A 54 -13.69 10.51 -12.36
N GLY A 55 -13.97 9.40 -11.68
CA GLY A 55 -13.47 8.08 -12.08
C GLY A 55 -13.89 7.69 -13.51
N THR A 56 -15.14 8.00 -13.90
CA THR A 56 -15.64 7.77 -15.27
C THR A 56 -14.87 8.60 -16.29
N GLN A 57 -14.67 9.89 -16.03
CA GLN A 57 -13.92 10.78 -16.92
C GLN A 57 -12.50 10.30 -17.15
N VAL A 58 -11.81 9.81 -16.09
CA VAL A 58 -10.45 9.27 -16.23
C VAL A 58 -10.46 7.97 -17.03
N ALA A 59 -11.41 7.05 -16.77
CA ALA A 59 -11.54 5.80 -17.51
C ALA A 59 -11.81 6.03 -19.00
N GLU A 60 -12.76 6.91 -19.35
CA GLU A 60 -13.08 7.27 -20.72
C GLU A 60 -11.88 7.89 -21.45
N ASN A 61 -11.06 8.68 -20.74
CA ASN A 61 -9.83 9.24 -21.30
C ASN A 61 -8.78 8.16 -21.58
N ILE A 62 -8.65 7.13 -20.71
CA ILE A 62 -7.74 5.99 -20.93
C ILE A 62 -8.15 5.23 -22.21
N GLU A 63 -9.43 5.01 -22.41
CA GLU A 63 -9.98 4.25 -23.54
C GLU A 63 -10.06 5.05 -24.83
N SER A 64 -9.79 6.36 -24.77
CA SER A 64 -9.89 7.23 -25.95
C SER A 64 -8.80 6.90 -26.99
N LYS A 65 -9.10 7.18 -28.27
CA LYS A 65 -8.10 7.01 -29.36
C LYS A 65 -6.87 7.92 -29.23
N ARG A 66 -6.97 8.99 -28.44
CA ARG A 66 -5.91 9.96 -28.18
C ARG A 66 -5.94 10.37 -26.72
N PRO A 67 -5.47 9.48 -25.82
CA PRO A 67 -5.46 9.79 -24.40
C PRO A 67 -4.60 11.02 -24.12
N LYS A 68 -5.11 11.92 -23.28
CA LYS A 68 -4.38 13.10 -22.81
C LYS A 68 -3.99 12.90 -21.37
N LEU A 69 -2.99 13.63 -20.92
CA LEU A 69 -2.74 13.75 -19.49
C LEU A 69 -3.91 14.51 -18.87
N LEU A 70 -4.75 13.80 -18.13
CA LEU A 70 -5.97 14.34 -17.56
C LEU A 70 -5.71 14.78 -16.13
N ALA A 71 -5.35 16.07 -15.97
CA ALA A 71 -5.48 16.68 -14.65
C ALA A 71 -6.98 16.80 -14.32
N ILE A 72 -7.37 16.54 -13.09
CA ILE A 72 -8.76 16.75 -12.63
C ILE A 72 -8.98 18.25 -12.54
N THR A 73 -9.31 18.85 -13.67
CA THR A 73 -9.33 20.31 -13.84
C THR A 73 -10.55 20.98 -13.28
N GLU A 74 -11.64 20.25 -13.05
CA GLU A 74 -12.78 20.78 -12.31
C GLU A 74 -12.46 20.80 -10.80
N ARG A 75 -11.61 21.73 -10.45
CA ARG A 75 -11.11 22.04 -9.10
C ARG A 75 -12.22 22.64 -8.21
N LEU A 76 -13.44 22.23 -8.43
CA LEU A 76 -14.59 22.68 -7.65
C LEU A 76 -14.83 21.67 -6.55
N ASN A 77 -14.98 22.17 -5.33
CA ASN A 77 -15.49 21.39 -4.23
C ASN A 77 -16.88 20.89 -4.58
N LYS A 78 -17.04 19.58 -4.70
CA LYS A 78 -18.33 18.94 -4.98
C LYS A 78 -18.74 18.14 -3.77
N TYR A 79 -19.94 18.37 -3.29
CA TYR A 79 -20.55 17.62 -2.20
C TYR A 79 -21.91 17.11 -2.64
N ASP A 80 -22.19 15.85 -2.36
CA ASP A 80 -23.48 15.24 -2.54
C ASP A 80 -24.07 14.82 -1.19
N SER A 81 -25.17 15.44 -0.81
CA SER A 81 -25.84 15.21 0.47
C SER A 81 -26.55 13.85 0.55
N VAL A 82 -26.86 13.23 -0.59
CA VAL A 82 -27.54 11.93 -0.64
C VAL A 82 -26.57 10.80 -0.34
N SER A 83 -25.39 10.83 -0.96
CA SER A 83 -24.35 9.84 -0.74
C SER A 83 -23.39 10.20 0.40
N ASN A 84 -23.52 11.40 0.97
CA ASN A 84 -22.60 11.98 1.94
C ASN A 84 -21.13 11.93 1.46
N SER A 85 -20.91 12.05 0.16
CA SER A 85 -19.59 11.99 -0.44
C SER A 85 -19.16 13.32 -1.03
N GLN A 86 -17.87 13.61 -1.03
CA GLN A 86 -17.34 14.86 -1.53
C GLN A 86 -16.03 14.69 -2.28
N ILE A 87 -15.75 15.62 -3.18
CA ILE A 87 -14.44 15.87 -3.74
C ILE A 87 -14.04 17.27 -3.35
N GLN A 88 -12.86 17.40 -2.74
CA GLN A 88 -12.27 18.69 -2.38
C GLN A 88 -10.93 18.84 -3.06
N PHE A 89 -10.72 19.95 -3.73
CA PHE A 89 -9.42 20.33 -4.28
C PHE A 89 -8.66 21.20 -3.27
N ILE A 90 -7.45 20.79 -2.93
CA ILE A 90 -6.55 21.52 -2.03
C ILE A 90 -5.25 21.78 -2.80
N SER A 91 -4.95 23.07 -3.08
CA SER A 91 -3.78 23.46 -3.85
C SER A 91 -2.47 23.51 -3.04
N ASP A 92 -2.58 23.59 -1.73
CA ASP A 92 -1.44 23.66 -0.80
C ASP A 92 -1.21 22.31 -0.12
N GLU A 93 0.00 21.78 -0.25
CA GLU A 93 0.38 20.48 0.33
C GLU A 93 0.26 20.47 1.85
N ASN A 94 0.64 21.56 2.53
CA ASN A 94 0.58 21.61 3.99
C ASN A 94 -0.87 21.60 4.49
N LEU A 95 -1.76 22.31 3.80
CA LEU A 95 -3.21 22.26 4.11
C LEU A 95 -3.78 20.87 3.85
N ALA A 96 -3.35 20.18 2.80
CA ALA A 96 -3.77 18.80 2.52
C ALA A 96 -3.30 17.85 3.63
N LEU A 97 -2.05 17.98 4.08
CA LEU A 97 -1.51 17.19 5.17
C LEU A 97 -2.15 17.52 6.53
N ASP A 98 -2.49 18.78 6.79
CA ASP A 98 -3.22 19.17 8.01
C ASP A 98 -4.64 18.59 8.01
N SER A 99 -5.31 18.60 6.86
CA SER A 99 -6.62 17.97 6.70
C SER A 99 -6.54 16.46 6.90
N PHE A 100 -5.53 15.82 6.31
CA PHE A 100 -5.26 14.39 6.51
C PHE A 100 -5.11 14.05 8.01
N VAL A 101 -4.25 14.80 8.71
CA VAL A 101 -3.98 14.57 10.14
C VAL A 101 -5.22 14.81 10.99
N LYS A 102 -6.03 15.82 10.65
CA LYS A 102 -7.31 16.09 11.31
C LYS A 102 -8.28 14.92 11.12
N ASP A 103 -8.45 14.47 9.89
CA ASP A 103 -9.35 13.36 9.58
C ASP A 103 -8.88 12.07 10.25
N PHE A 104 -7.57 11.79 10.20
CA PHE A 104 -6.97 10.62 10.85
C PHE A 104 -7.21 10.61 12.36
N LYS A 105 -7.05 11.75 13.04
CA LYS A 105 -7.32 11.87 14.49
C LYS A 105 -8.80 11.75 14.82
N ASN A 106 -9.68 12.20 13.95
CA ASN A 106 -11.13 12.11 14.15
C ASN A 106 -11.69 10.71 13.88
N ALA A 107 -10.96 9.89 13.13
CA ALA A 107 -11.32 8.51 12.81
C ALA A 107 -10.85 7.50 13.85
N GLU A 108 -10.75 7.89 15.14
CA GLU A 108 -10.20 7.08 16.24
C GLU A 108 -10.77 5.65 16.31
N GLU A 109 -12.01 5.44 15.86
CA GLU A 109 -12.64 4.11 15.83
C GLU A 109 -12.28 3.28 14.59
N ASN A 110 -11.88 3.91 13.47
CA ASN A 110 -11.53 3.23 12.22
C ASN A 110 -10.49 4.00 11.39
N PRO A 111 -9.23 4.08 11.83
CA PRO A 111 -8.19 4.88 11.16
C PRO A 111 -7.69 4.28 9.83
N ASP A 112 -8.06 3.06 9.49
CA ASP A 112 -7.68 2.34 8.26
C ASP A 112 -8.31 2.90 7.00
N PHE A 113 -9.36 3.70 7.14
CA PHE A 113 -10.10 4.23 6.01
C PHE A 113 -9.54 5.52 5.41
N ILE A 114 -8.37 5.98 5.87
CA ILE A 114 -7.75 7.21 5.38
C ILE A 114 -6.36 6.94 4.84
N LYS A 115 -6.15 7.21 3.54
CA LYS A 115 -4.86 7.01 2.87
C LYS A 115 -4.48 8.20 2.00
N ALA A 116 -3.18 8.55 2.04
CA ALA A 116 -2.57 9.39 1.04
C ALA A 116 -2.08 8.50 -0.11
N VAL A 117 -2.46 8.81 -1.35
CA VAL A 117 -2.10 8.03 -2.52
C VAL A 117 -1.24 8.85 -3.46
N THR A 118 -0.10 8.28 -3.83
CA THR A 118 0.90 8.87 -4.70
C THR A 118 1.46 7.82 -5.67
N PHE A 119 2.43 8.17 -6.52
CA PHE A 119 3.05 7.22 -7.45
C PHE A 119 4.42 6.74 -6.98
N ASN A 120 5.30 7.68 -6.62
CA ASN A 120 6.68 7.38 -6.27
C ASN A 120 6.83 6.84 -4.83
N ASN A 121 7.64 5.82 -4.64
CA ASN A 121 7.90 5.25 -3.32
C ASN A 121 9.08 5.92 -2.60
N GLU A 122 10.23 6.06 -3.28
CA GLU A 122 11.50 6.43 -2.67
C GLU A 122 11.66 7.94 -2.45
N LYS A 123 12.34 8.33 -1.34
CA LYS A 123 12.53 9.75 -0.93
C LYS A 123 13.15 10.62 -2.01
N HIS A 124 14.14 10.10 -2.74
CA HIS A 124 14.87 10.85 -3.76
C HIS A 124 14.10 11.05 -5.06
N SER A 125 13.02 10.30 -5.28
CA SER A 125 12.27 10.34 -6.54
C SER A 125 11.30 11.53 -6.60
N SER A 126 10.76 11.98 -5.46
CA SER A 126 9.83 13.10 -5.40
C SER A 126 9.63 13.61 -3.97
N PRO A 127 9.40 14.92 -3.75
CA PRO A 127 8.98 15.48 -2.46
C PRO A 127 7.67 14.89 -1.93
N GLN A 128 6.81 14.39 -2.83
CA GLN A 128 5.52 13.75 -2.54
C GLN A 128 5.59 12.22 -2.69
N SER A 129 6.75 11.62 -2.57
CA SER A 129 6.89 10.16 -2.52
C SER A 129 6.26 9.59 -1.25
N VAL A 130 5.91 8.30 -1.27
CA VAL A 130 5.35 7.58 -0.11
C VAL A 130 6.19 7.82 1.15
N LYS A 131 7.52 7.65 1.05
CA LYS A 131 8.41 7.83 2.19
C LYS A 131 8.43 9.26 2.72
N ASN A 132 8.45 10.26 1.83
CA ASN A 132 8.42 11.67 2.24
C ASN A 132 7.07 12.09 2.84
N LEU A 133 5.96 11.62 2.26
CA LEU A 133 4.64 11.91 2.80
C LEU A 133 4.46 11.26 4.18
N ASN A 134 4.87 10.00 4.35
CA ASN A 134 4.84 9.33 5.65
C ASN A 134 5.65 10.10 6.70
N ASP A 135 6.86 10.56 6.37
CA ASP A 135 7.68 11.36 7.30
C ASP A 135 7.00 12.68 7.68
N LYS A 136 6.41 13.39 6.70
CA LYS A 136 5.69 14.66 6.93
C LYS A 136 4.44 14.45 7.80
N ILE A 137 3.66 13.41 7.53
CA ILE A 137 2.47 13.05 8.32
C ILE A 137 2.87 12.67 9.75
N ARG A 138 3.90 11.84 9.90
CA ARG A 138 4.42 11.44 11.21
C ARG A 138 4.90 12.63 12.03
N LEU A 139 5.60 13.58 11.39
CA LEU A 139 6.04 14.80 12.07
C LEU A 139 4.85 15.61 12.62
N LYS A 140 3.76 15.71 11.85
CA LYS A 140 2.54 16.40 12.29
C LYS A 140 1.76 15.62 13.37
N LEU A 141 1.81 14.29 13.36
CA LEU A 141 1.14 13.44 14.36
C LEU A 141 1.91 13.35 15.68
N PHE A 142 3.22 13.16 15.63
CA PHE A 142 4.06 12.79 16.78
C PHE A 142 5.09 13.85 17.17
N GLY A 143 5.25 14.94 16.40
CA GLY A 143 6.22 15.98 16.66
C GLY A 143 7.66 15.43 16.78
N ASP A 144 8.36 15.73 17.88
CA ASP A 144 9.72 15.24 18.11
C ASP A 144 9.83 13.71 18.21
N ASN A 145 8.76 13.03 18.58
CA ASN A 145 8.73 11.57 18.65
C ASN A 145 8.73 10.92 17.25
N ALA A 146 8.51 11.66 16.16
CA ALA A 146 8.67 11.17 14.81
C ALA A 146 10.10 10.68 14.48
N LYS A 147 11.09 11.03 15.32
CA LYS A 147 12.47 10.52 15.25
C LYS A 147 12.59 9.04 15.68
N ASN A 148 11.65 8.55 16.49
CA ASN A 148 11.61 7.13 16.83
C ASN A 148 11.30 6.32 15.57
N GLN A 149 11.83 5.12 15.50
CA GLN A 149 11.52 4.23 14.37
C GLN A 149 10.01 3.91 14.31
N PHE A 150 9.38 3.66 15.46
CA PHE A 150 7.93 3.50 15.59
C PHE A 150 7.44 4.17 16.88
N ASN A 151 6.16 4.53 16.89
CA ASN A 151 5.47 5.06 18.06
C ASN A 151 4.20 4.22 18.33
N VAL A 152 3.78 4.18 19.59
CA VAL A 152 2.46 3.64 19.93
C VAL A 152 1.38 4.55 19.33
N GLY A 153 0.35 3.95 18.75
CA GLY A 153 -0.71 4.65 18.00
C GLY A 153 -0.35 4.90 16.53
N GLU A 154 0.81 4.45 16.06
CA GLU A 154 1.23 4.62 14.68
C GLU A 154 0.53 3.63 13.74
N MET A 155 0.04 4.12 12.61
CA MET A 155 -0.49 3.27 11.55
C MET A 155 0.64 2.73 10.68
N VAL A 156 0.65 1.41 10.52
CA VAL A 156 1.68 0.70 9.74
C VAL A 156 1.02 -0.30 8.81
N THR A 157 1.73 -0.66 7.74
CA THR A 157 1.28 -1.63 6.72
C THR A 157 2.32 -2.72 6.56
N ALA A 158 1.88 -3.96 6.45
CA ALA A 158 2.74 -5.09 6.08
C ALA A 158 3.08 -5.05 4.58
N TYR A 159 4.35 -5.19 4.25
CA TYR A 159 4.84 -5.22 2.86
C TYR A 159 5.19 -6.63 2.38
N ASP A 160 5.24 -7.58 3.28
CA ASP A 160 5.36 -9.02 3.00
C ASP A 160 4.48 -9.79 4.00
N SER A 161 4.03 -10.98 3.65
CA SER A 161 3.38 -11.87 4.61
C SER A 161 4.41 -12.43 5.59
N TRP A 162 4.03 -12.54 6.87
CA TRP A 162 4.91 -13.02 7.93
C TRP A 162 4.15 -13.90 8.92
N GLY A 163 4.75 -15.03 9.33
CA GLY A 163 4.17 -15.92 10.35
C GLY A 163 2.88 -16.63 9.93
N THR A 164 2.52 -16.60 8.64
CA THR A 164 1.29 -17.21 8.13
C THR A 164 1.35 -18.74 8.18
N ASP A 165 0.25 -19.38 8.55
CA ASP A 165 0.06 -20.82 8.46
C ASP A 165 -0.87 -21.15 7.29
N PRO A 166 -0.42 -21.94 6.28
CA PRO A 166 -1.28 -22.34 5.15
C PRO A 166 -2.55 -23.11 5.53
N LYS A 167 -2.62 -23.63 6.76
CA LYS A 167 -3.76 -24.39 7.30
C LYS A 167 -4.72 -23.53 8.11
N ASN A 168 -4.29 -22.35 8.51
CA ASN A 168 -5.08 -21.40 9.27
C ASN A 168 -4.73 -19.97 8.83
N GLU A 169 -5.60 -19.41 7.99
CA GLU A 169 -5.43 -18.07 7.40
C GLU A 169 -5.47 -16.94 8.44
N ASP A 170 -6.01 -17.22 9.64
CA ASP A 170 -6.07 -16.23 10.74
C ASP A 170 -4.74 -16.09 11.50
N ILE A 171 -3.74 -16.93 11.18
CA ILE A 171 -2.42 -16.88 11.84
C ILE A 171 -1.44 -16.09 10.98
N GLY A 172 -0.80 -15.11 11.61
CA GLY A 172 0.23 -14.27 11.00
C GLY A 172 -0.31 -12.96 10.43
N ILE A 173 0.49 -12.33 9.61
CA ILE A 173 0.14 -11.09 8.91
C ILE A 173 0.24 -11.30 7.41
N HIS A 174 -0.65 -10.68 6.65
CA HIS A 174 -0.65 -10.76 5.19
C HIS A 174 -0.11 -9.48 4.56
N ASN A 175 0.41 -9.62 3.35
CA ASN A 175 0.86 -8.46 2.58
C ASN A 175 -0.32 -7.50 2.34
N SER A 176 -0.10 -6.24 2.62
CA SER A 176 -1.06 -5.12 2.55
C SER A 176 -2.06 -5.03 3.71
N ASP A 177 -1.94 -5.86 4.75
CA ASP A 177 -2.67 -5.64 5.98
C ASP A 177 -2.19 -4.35 6.67
N ASP A 178 -3.15 -3.58 7.18
CA ASP A 178 -2.92 -2.36 7.94
C ASP A 178 -3.13 -2.62 9.44
N PHE A 179 -2.26 -2.04 10.26
CA PHE A 179 -2.24 -2.22 11.71
C PHE A 179 -2.05 -0.89 12.43
N ILE A 180 -2.50 -0.88 13.70
CA ILE A 180 -2.08 0.13 14.68
C ILE A 180 -1.05 -0.49 15.62
N VAL A 181 0.03 0.21 15.88
CA VAL A 181 1.04 -0.17 16.88
C VAL A 181 0.46 0.07 18.27
N LYS A 182 0.16 -1.00 19.00
CA LYS A 182 -0.35 -0.93 20.39
C LYS A 182 0.76 -0.97 21.43
N GLY A 183 1.93 -1.47 21.08
CA GLY A 183 3.09 -1.51 21.96
C GLY A 183 4.38 -1.78 21.20
N ILE A 184 5.47 -1.44 21.85
CA ILE A 184 6.82 -1.64 21.32
C ILE A 184 7.67 -2.27 22.42
N GLU A 185 8.10 -3.49 22.20
CA GLU A 185 9.06 -4.16 23.06
C GLU A 185 10.46 -3.92 22.51
N LYS A 186 11.24 -3.11 23.23
CA LYS A 186 12.64 -2.90 22.87
C LYS A 186 13.41 -4.18 23.16
N SER A 187 14.09 -4.66 22.16
CA SER A 187 15.04 -5.74 22.35
C SER A 187 16.38 -5.20 22.85
N PHE A 188 17.05 -5.98 23.71
CA PHE A 188 18.37 -5.64 24.22
C PHE A 188 19.44 -5.80 23.13
N MET A 189 20.56 -5.07 23.26
CA MET A 189 21.71 -5.22 22.37
C MET A 189 22.14 -6.68 22.24
N GLY A 190 22.33 -7.13 21.00
CA GLY A 190 22.83 -8.47 20.71
C GLY A 190 21.75 -9.54 20.55
N ASN A 191 20.53 -9.17 20.21
CA ASN A 191 19.50 -10.13 19.84
C ASN A 191 19.97 -11.09 18.76
N VAL A 192 19.57 -12.33 18.93
CA VAL A 192 19.96 -13.43 18.04
C VAL A 192 18.71 -13.92 17.31
N ILE A 193 18.72 -13.81 15.99
CA ILE A 193 17.77 -14.53 15.15
C ILE A 193 18.36 -15.90 14.85
N ARG A 194 17.62 -16.94 15.20
CA ARG A 194 17.93 -18.31 14.88
C ARG A 194 17.13 -18.76 13.67
N VAL A 195 17.83 -19.20 12.65
CA VAL A 195 17.20 -19.69 11.43
C VAL A 195 17.63 -21.14 11.23
N VAL A 196 16.67 -22.02 11.02
CA VAL A 196 16.91 -23.42 10.74
C VAL A 196 16.75 -23.67 9.24
N SER A 197 17.84 -23.97 8.58
CA SER A 197 17.84 -24.44 7.20
C SER A 197 17.77 -25.96 7.18
N LYS A 198 16.87 -26.54 6.38
CA LYS A 198 16.77 -28.00 6.20
C LYS A 198 18.07 -28.61 5.66
N ALA A 199 18.85 -27.84 4.90
CA ALA A 199 20.07 -28.31 4.23
C ALA A 199 21.35 -28.12 5.07
N LYS A 200 21.41 -27.10 5.96
CA LYS A 200 22.65 -26.67 6.63
C LYS A 200 22.51 -26.52 8.16
N GLY A 201 21.39 -26.94 8.73
CA GLY A 201 21.15 -26.86 10.17
C GLY A 201 20.83 -25.46 10.70
N GLU A 202 21.00 -25.26 12.00
CA GLU A 202 20.71 -24.00 12.68
C GLU A 202 21.86 -23.00 12.46
N ARG A 203 21.51 -21.77 12.07
CA ARG A 203 22.42 -20.63 12.03
C ARG A 203 21.87 -19.48 12.84
N THR A 204 22.76 -18.75 13.48
CA THR A 204 22.43 -17.59 14.31
C THR A 204 22.95 -16.31 13.70
N PHE A 205 22.10 -15.29 13.65
CA PHE A 205 22.46 -13.94 13.20
C PHE A 205 22.27 -12.98 14.38
N LYS A 206 23.30 -12.19 14.67
CA LYS A 206 23.22 -11.15 15.70
C LYS A 206 22.80 -9.86 15.05
N MET A 207 21.66 -9.34 15.46
CA MET A 207 21.14 -8.05 14.99
C MET A 207 20.20 -7.47 16.04
N ASN A 208 20.03 -6.16 16.06
CA ASN A 208 19.03 -5.54 16.89
C ASN A 208 17.68 -5.55 16.15
N TYR A 209 16.63 -5.96 16.84
CA TYR A 209 15.27 -5.88 16.38
C TYR A 209 14.35 -5.39 17.49
N GLN A 210 13.21 -4.83 17.13
CA GLN A 210 12.13 -4.48 18.02
C GLN A 210 10.97 -5.43 17.79
N THR A 211 10.21 -5.75 18.81
CA THR A 211 8.94 -6.47 18.63
C THR A 211 7.81 -5.47 18.71
N LEU A 212 7.07 -5.33 17.61
CA LEU A 212 5.85 -4.53 17.55
C LEU A 212 4.68 -5.39 17.99
N ILE A 213 3.83 -4.84 18.84
CA ILE A 213 2.52 -5.38 19.16
C ILE A 213 1.55 -4.67 18.23
N LEU A 214 1.04 -5.40 17.24
CA LEU A 214 0.21 -4.88 16.17
C LEU A 214 -1.23 -5.37 16.33
N GLU A 215 -2.19 -4.44 16.26
CA GLU A 215 -3.61 -4.76 16.17
C GLU A 215 -4.07 -4.54 14.73
N LEU A 216 -4.64 -5.58 14.13
CA LEU A 216 -5.15 -5.52 12.77
C LEU A 216 -6.34 -4.55 12.72
N LEU A 217 -6.29 -3.59 11.79
CA LEU A 217 -7.42 -2.73 11.52
C LEU A 217 -8.58 -3.57 10.97
N ASN A 218 -9.80 -3.27 11.40
CA ASN A 218 -11.03 -4.03 11.12
C ASN A 218 -11.18 -5.39 11.84
N SER A 219 -10.33 -5.70 12.82
CA SER A 219 -10.50 -6.90 13.63
C SER A 219 -10.13 -6.58 15.07
N GLU A 220 -11.11 -6.46 15.96
CA GLU A 220 -10.92 -6.08 17.36
C GLU A 220 -10.12 -7.10 18.20
N GLU A 221 -9.77 -8.26 17.64
CA GLU A 221 -9.19 -9.37 18.42
C GLU A 221 -7.83 -9.84 17.91
N LEU A 222 -7.37 -9.41 16.73
CA LEU A 222 -6.13 -9.95 16.16
C LEU A 222 -4.91 -9.12 16.55
N ILE A 223 -4.31 -9.44 17.69
CA ILE A 223 -3.03 -8.86 18.13
C ILE A 223 -1.88 -9.77 17.71
N GLN A 224 -0.97 -9.24 16.92
CA GLN A 224 0.23 -9.94 16.45
C GLN A 224 1.49 -9.34 17.07
N ARG A 225 2.45 -10.19 17.42
CA ARG A 225 3.78 -9.78 17.92
C ARG A 225 4.80 -10.00 16.80
N VAL A 226 5.22 -8.94 16.19
CA VAL A 226 6.03 -8.99 14.97
C VAL A 226 7.43 -8.42 15.23
N PRO A 227 8.49 -9.22 15.11
CA PRO A 227 9.86 -8.72 15.18
C PRO A 227 10.18 -7.94 13.91
N VAL A 228 10.63 -6.69 14.06
CA VAL A 228 11.06 -5.81 12.97
C VAL A 228 12.49 -5.37 13.18
N LEU A 229 13.26 -5.30 12.11
CA LEU A 229 14.66 -4.92 12.16
C LEU A 229 14.80 -3.50 12.72
N ALA A 230 15.69 -3.31 13.70
CA ALA A 230 16.02 -2.00 14.21
C ALA A 230 16.81 -1.19 13.17
N GLU A 231 16.62 0.13 13.15
CA GLU A 231 17.21 1.04 12.13
C GLU A 231 18.73 0.91 12.07
N GLU A 232 19.38 0.84 13.23
CA GLU A 232 20.84 0.73 13.34
C GLU A 232 21.41 -0.58 12.78
N SER A 233 20.57 -1.62 12.64
CA SER A 233 20.97 -2.91 12.08
C SER A 233 20.73 -3.06 10.58
N LYS A 234 19.99 -2.13 9.96
CA LYS A 234 19.58 -2.25 8.55
C LYS A 234 20.76 -2.39 7.59
N LEU A 235 21.76 -1.53 7.70
CA LEU A 235 22.88 -1.53 6.77
C LEU A 235 23.66 -2.84 6.80
N GLN A 236 23.92 -3.39 8.01
CA GLN A 236 24.63 -4.66 8.15
C GLN A 236 23.77 -5.82 7.67
N PHE A 237 22.47 -5.81 8.00
CA PHE A 237 21.53 -6.83 7.55
C PHE A 237 21.42 -6.91 6.03
N GLU A 238 21.30 -5.76 5.36
CA GLU A 238 21.24 -5.70 3.88
C GLU A 238 22.52 -6.25 3.24
N LYS A 239 23.66 -5.93 3.82
CA LYS A 239 24.95 -6.48 3.37
C LYS A 239 25.01 -7.99 3.52
N ASP A 240 24.70 -8.51 4.71
CA ASP A 240 24.71 -9.94 4.99
C ASP A 240 23.70 -10.69 4.11
N LEU A 241 22.50 -10.12 3.94
CA LEU A 241 21.47 -10.67 3.09
C LEU A 241 21.90 -10.69 1.60
N SER A 242 22.57 -9.64 1.13
CA SER A 242 23.11 -9.58 -0.25
C SER A 242 24.16 -10.66 -0.50
N GLU A 243 25.00 -10.98 0.49
CA GLU A 243 25.95 -12.09 0.40
C GLU A 243 25.25 -13.45 0.40
N LEU A 244 24.22 -13.61 1.25
CA LEU A 244 23.44 -14.84 1.31
C LEU A 244 22.69 -15.11 0.00
N TRP A 245 22.17 -14.11 -0.67
CA TRP A 245 21.52 -14.27 -1.98
C TRP A 245 22.45 -14.88 -3.02
N LYS A 246 23.76 -14.64 -2.92
CA LYS A 246 24.79 -15.18 -3.84
C LYS A 246 25.27 -16.58 -3.44
N THR A 247 25.25 -16.90 -2.14
CA THR A 247 25.90 -18.09 -1.59
C THR A 247 24.92 -19.15 -1.10
N ASP A 248 23.74 -18.74 -0.60
CA ASP A 248 22.75 -19.63 -0.01
C ASP A 248 21.35 -19.00 -0.05
N MET A 249 20.69 -19.12 -1.19
CA MET A 249 19.37 -18.53 -1.43
C MET A 249 18.30 -19.02 -0.42
N GLN A 250 18.34 -20.30 -0.01
CA GLN A 250 17.37 -20.83 0.96
C GLN A 250 17.55 -20.18 2.33
N LEU A 251 18.78 -19.98 2.76
CA LEU A 251 19.07 -19.29 4.01
C LEU A 251 18.71 -17.81 3.91
N ALA A 252 18.94 -17.17 2.77
CA ALA A 252 18.53 -15.77 2.54
C ALA A 252 17.02 -15.58 2.70
N PHE A 253 16.21 -16.47 2.11
CA PHE A 253 14.75 -16.46 2.31
C PHE A 253 14.37 -16.66 3.77
N ALA A 254 15.00 -17.62 4.45
CA ALA A 254 14.70 -17.91 5.85
C ALA A 254 15.07 -16.74 6.78
N VAL A 255 16.21 -16.08 6.53
CA VAL A 255 16.65 -14.90 7.30
C VAL A 255 15.73 -13.70 7.05
N LYS A 256 15.38 -13.45 5.77
CA LYS A 256 14.42 -12.40 5.42
C LYS A 256 13.06 -12.65 6.07
N GLY A 257 12.56 -13.89 6.03
CA GLY A 257 11.28 -14.29 6.60
C GLY A 257 11.23 -14.36 8.12
N ALA A 258 12.37 -14.25 8.82
CA ALA A 258 12.40 -14.21 10.28
C ALA A 258 11.91 -12.86 10.86
N LEU A 259 11.88 -11.81 10.05
CA LEU A 259 11.49 -10.45 10.42
C LEU A 259 10.29 -10.00 9.58
N GLY A 260 9.37 -9.28 10.22
CA GLY A 260 8.28 -8.62 9.52
C GLY A 260 8.77 -7.38 8.75
N ASN A 261 8.35 -7.27 7.50
CA ASN A 261 8.58 -6.06 6.69
C ASN A 261 7.42 -5.08 6.91
N ILE A 262 7.51 -4.31 7.98
CA ILE A 262 6.51 -3.34 8.41
C ILE A 262 6.99 -1.94 8.06
N GLN A 263 6.14 -1.16 7.40
CA GLN A 263 6.41 0.22 7.01
C GLN A 263 5.25 1.14 7.45
N TYR A 264 5.48 2.46 7.43
CA TYR A 264 4.41 3.41 7.75
C TYR A 264 3.28 3.33 6.73
N GLY A 265 2.05 3.36 7.22
CA GLY A 265 0.85 3.06 6.46
C GLY A 265 0.01 4.28 6.06
N TYR A 266 0.44 5.53 6.35
CA TYR A 266 -0.35 6.73 6.03
C TYR A 266 -0.40 7.03 4.53
N ALA A 267 0.73 6.88 3.85
CA ALA A 267 0.85 7.07 2.41
C ALA A 267 1.24 5.77 1.73
N ILE A 268 0.66 5.52 0.56
CA ILE A 268 0.90 4.34 -0.27
C ILE A 268 0.96 4.72 -1.75
N THR A 269 1.51 3.83 -2.58
CA THR A 269 1.47 4.02 -4.04
C THR A 269 0.11 3.64 -4.61
N SER A 270 -0.24 4.21 -5.79
CA SER A 270 -1.42 3.80 -6.55
C SER A 270 -1.44 2.28 -6.81
N HIS A 271 -0.29 1.66 -7.09
CA HIS A 271 -0.19 0.22 -7.26
C HIS A 271 -0.61 -0.55 -6.00
N LYS A 272 -0.14 -0.10 -4.82
CA LYS A 272 -0.48 -0.77 -3.55
C LYS A 272 -1.92 -0.49 -3.11
N ALA A 273 -2.50 0.64 -3.52
CA ALA A 273 -3.91 0.96 -3.28
C ALA A 273 -4.87 0.10 -4.12
N GLN A 274 -4.36 -0.57 -5.17
CA GLN A 274 -5.18 -1.41 -6.04
C GLN A 274 -5.79 -2.58 -5.26
N GLY A 275 -7.10 -2.77 -5.40
CA GLY A 275 -7.84 -3.79 -4.65
C GLY A 275 -8.43 -3.31 -3.33
N SER A 276 -7.86 -2.27 -2.69
CA SER A 276 -8.33 -1.75 -1.42
C SER A 276 -9.47 -0.74 -1.57
N THR A 277 -10.15 -0.43 -0.46
CA THR A 277 -11.23 0.56 -0.37
C THR A 277 -11.00 1.40 0.88
N TYR A 278 -11.17 2.72 0.79
CA TYR A 278 -10.94 3.67 1.87
C TYR A 278 -12.14 4.60 2.03
N THR A 279 -12.37 5.12 3.22
CA THR A 279 -13.38 6.17 3.43
C THR A 279 -12.90 7.48 2.82
N ASN A 280 -11.67 7.89 3.12
CA ASN A 280 -11.07 9.11 2.59
C ASN A 280 -9.75 8.80 1.88
N THR A 281 -9.57 9.40 0.69
CA THR A 281 -8.32 9.29 -0.05
C THR A 281 -7.79 10.67 -0.41
N TYR A 282 -6.56 10.96 0.02
CA TYR A 282 -5.83 12.16 -0.34
C TYR A 282 -4.93 11.87 -1.54
N VAL A 283 -5.34 12.31 -2.72
CA VAL A 283 -4.67 12.01 -3.98
C VAL A 283 -3.67 13.11 -4.31
N PHE A 284 -2.38 12.75 -4.36
CA PHE A 284 -1.29 13.65 -4.73
C PHE A 284 -1.12 13.66 -6.26
N GLU A 285 -2.02 14.38 -6.94
CA GLU A 285 -2.14 14.39 -8.39
C GLU A 285 -0.86 14.85 -9.09
N ASP A 286 -0.18 15.87 -8.57
CA ASP A 286 1.08 16.39 -9.13
C ASP A 286 2.19 15.33 -9.16
N ASN A 287 2.22 14.42 -8.20
CA ASN A 287 3.16 13.31 -8.22
C ASN A 287 2.74 12.22 -9.21
N ILE A 288 1.44 11.91 -9.28
CA ILE A 288 0.90 10.87 -10.16
C ILE A 288 1.06 11.28 -11.63
N LEU A 289 0.71 12.52 -11.99
CA LEU A 289 0.72 13.01 -13.36
C LEU A 289 2.03 13.70 -13.76
N GLY A 290 2.85 14.06 -12.78
CA GLY A 290 4.05 14.84 -12.96
C GLY A 290 5.21 14.09 -13.65
N PRO A 291 6.32 14.81 -13.92
CA PRO A 291 7.47 14.24 -14.61
C PRO A 291 8.21 13.18 -13.80
N THR A 292 8.08 13.18 -12.47
CA THR A 292 8.68 12.18 -11.58
C THR A 292 8.06 10.80 -11.72
N ASN A 293 6.84 10.70 -12.25
CA ASN A 293 6.27 9.46 -12.73
C ASN A 293 6.82 9.17 -14.13
N GLY A 294 7.75 8.24 -14.26
CA GLY A 294 8.38 7.85 -15.52
C GLY A 294 7.47 7.09 -16.50
N GLY A 295 6.21 6.81 -16.13
CA GLY A 295 5.24 6.15 -16.99
C GLY A 295 4.77 7.03 -18.16
N ASP A 296 4.23 6.39 -19.18
CA ASP A 296 3.56 7.07 -20.29
C ASP A 296 2.22 7.70 -19.84
N ILE A 297 1.54 8.36 -20.76
CA ILE A 297 0.26 9.04 -20.49
C ILE A 297 -0.81 8.03 -19.98
N ILE A 298 -0.82 6.83 -20.53
CA ILE A 298 -1.79 5.79 -20.16
C ILE A 298 -1.52 5.32 -18.73
N THR A 299 -0.28 5.00 -18.39
CA THR A 299 0.15 4.60 -17.05
C THR A 299 -0.17 5.66 -16.01
N LYS A 300 0.08 6.94 -16.32
CA LYS A 300 -0.26 8.06 -15.44
C LYS A 300 -1.76 8.17 -15.19
N ASN A 301 -2.57 8.08 -16.25
CA ASN A 301 -4.02 8.10 -16.14
C ASN A 301 -4.56 6.86 -15.39
N LYS A 302 -4.02 5.67 -15.64
CA LYS A 302 -4.36 4.46 -14.88
C LYS A 302 -4.03 4.60 -13.40
N SER A 303 -2.88 5.19 -13.07
CA SER A 303 -2.49 5.50 -11.68
C SER A 303 -3.48 6.45 -11.01
N LEU A 304 -3.90 7.49 -11.73
CA LEU A 304 -4.90 8.44 -11.26
C LEU A 304 -6.27 7.77 -11.07
N TYR A 305 -6.71 6.97 -12.06
CA TYR A 305 -7.95 6.21 -11.98
C TYR A 305 -8.00 5.32 -10.74
N VAL A 306 -6.92 4.56 -10.49
CA VAL A 306 -6.83 3.75 -9.27
C VAL A 306 -6.97 4.64 -8.03
N ALA A 307 -6.23 5.73 -7.92
CA ALA A 307 -6.26 6.59 -6.74
C ALA A 307 -7.64 7.19 -6.46
N VAL A 308 -8.32 7.75 -7.50
CA VAL A 308 -9.61 8.41 -7.34
C VAL A 308 -10.79 7.44 -7.21
N SER A 309 -10.62 6.19 -7.57
CA SER A 309 -11.66 5.16 -7.46
C SER A 309 -11.64 4.40 -6.12
N ARG A 310 -10.71 4.70 -5.21
CA ARG A 310 -10.58 4.01 -3.92
C ARG A 310 -11.56 4.48 -2.84
N PRO A 311 -11.95 5.78 -2.74
CA PRO A 311 -12.90 6.21 -1.71
C PRO A 311 -14.31 5.60 -1.91
N THR A 312 -15.01 5.43 -0.79
CA THR A 312 -16.41 4.98 -0.76
C THR A 312 -17.39 6.13 -0.63
#